data_ea6a37654b5eb603a50069741ed55c02
#
_entry.id   ea6a37654b5eb603a50069741ed55c02
#
_cell.length_a   1.000
_cell.length_b   1.000
_cell.length_c   1.000
_cell.angle_alpha   90.00
_cell.angle_beta   90.00
_cell.angle_gamma   90.00
#
_symmetry.space_group_name_H-M   'P 1'
#
loop_
_entity.id
_entity.type
_entity.pdbx_description
1 polymer ?
#
loop_
_entity_poly.entity_id
_entity_poly.type
_entity_poly.pdbx_seq_one_letter_code
_entity_poly.pdbx_strand_id
1 'polypeptide(L)'
;MKQALRIAAQLALYVPLMALIGYFSSAPKFSPVGAHEALVRLSFVHAAPRKAPCRERSAEELARLAPNMRAALDCPRERAPLLVELELDGKLVLRRVVLPVGFKGDGNATLYHRLPVPAGKHRIAVRLRERPGEGFDYVREETVELAPGRVLLIDFVATQGGFLFRL
;
A
#
# COMPACT_ATOMS: atom_id res chain seq x y z
N MET A 1 49.76 10.74 -33.56
CA MET A 1 48.51 10.96 -34.33
C MET A 1 47.38 10.01 -33.91
N LYS A 2 47.53 8.67 -33.91
CA LYS A 2 46.44 7.70 -33.59
C LYS A 2 45.89 7.85 -32.17
N GLN A 3 46.71 8.17 -31.18
CA GLN A 3 46.27 8.33 -29.78
C GLN A 3 45.43 9.61 -29.57
N ALA A 4 45.85 10.72 -30.18
CA ALA A 4 45.10 11.98 -30.12
C ALA A 4 43.72 11.85 -30.79
N LEU A 5 43.66 11.13 -31.93
CA LEU A 5 42.39 10.86 -32.61
C LEU A 5 41.44 10.00 -31.76
N ARG A 6 41.96 8.98 -31.04
CA ARG A 6 41.18 8.19 -30.12
C ARG A 6 40.61 9.00 -28.95
N ILE A 7 41.44 9.86 -28.34
CA ILE A 7 41.00 10.74 -27.24
C ILE A 7 39.94 11.71 -27.75
N ALA A 8 40.15 12.32 -28.93
CA ALA A 8 39.16 13.22 -29.52
C ALA A 8 37.82 12.51 -29.78
N ALA A 9 37.84 11.27 -30.30
CA ALA A 9 36.64 10.48 -30.52
C ALA A 9 35.95 10.10 -29.22
N GLN A 10 36.69 9.75 -28.15
CA GLN A 10 36.15 9.48 -26.83
C GLN A 10 35.48 10.71 -26.21
N LEU A 11 36.14 11.86 -26.29
CA LEU A 11 35.57 13.12 -25.79
C LEU A 11 34.31 13.50 -26.56
N ALA A 12 34.31 13.36 -27.89
CA ALA A 12 33.12 13.61 -28.70
C ALA A 12 31.94 12.72 -28.38
N LEU A 13 32.17 11.51 -27.87
CA LEU A 13 31.14 10.59 -27.45
C LEU A 13 30.71 10.82 -25.99
N TYR A 14 31.67 10.93 -25.08
CA TYR A 14 31.34 10.93 -23.63
C TYR A 14 30.84 12.30 -23.14
N VAL A 15 31.36 13.41 -23.70
CA VAL A 15 30.92 14.75 -23.26
C VAL A 15 29.43 14.96 -23.55
N PRO A 16 28.88 14.69 -24.75
CA PRO A 16 27.45 14.86 -24.99
C PRO A 16 26.62 13.84 -24.20
N LEU A 17 27.11 12.61 -24.01
CA LEU A 17 26.41 11.60 -23.19
C LEU A 17 26.29 12.06 -21.73
N MET A 18 27.38 12.55 -21.14
CA MET A 18 27.37 13.08 -19.77
C MET A 18 26.53 14.34 -19.64
N ALA A 19 26.55 15.22 -20.64
CA ALA A 19 25.67 16.38 -20.68
C ALA A 19 24.20 16.00 -20.75
N LEU A 20 23.85 14.99 -21.55
CA LEU A 20 22.51 14.44 -21.67
C LEU A 20 22.06 13.86 -20.32
N ILE A 21 22.88 13.01 -19.70
CA ILE A 21 22.58 12.43 -18.39
C ILE A 21 22.40 13.52 -17.33
N GLY A 22 23.32 14.48 -17.28
CA GLY A 22 23.24 15.61 -16.36
C GLY A 22 21.99 16.46 -16.57
N TYR A 23 21.62 16.72 -17.82
CA TYR A 23 20.38 17.43 -18.14
C TYR A 23 19.13 16.67 -17.64
N PHE A 24 18.99 15.39 -18.00
CA PHE A 24 17.82 14.59 -17.58
C PHE A 24 17.82 14.21 -16.12
N SER A 25 18.95 14.35 -15.42
CA SER A 25 19.01 14.21 -13.96
C SER A 25 18.40 15.38 -13.20
N SER A 26 18.33 16.56 -13.82
CA SER A 26 17.85 17.79 -13.18
C SER A 26 16.69 18.47 -13.90
N ALA A 27 16.40 18.10 -15.14
CA ALA A 27 15.34 18.65 -15.98
C ALA A 27 14.73 17.57 -16.90
N PRO A 28 13.43 17.62 -17.23
CA PRO A 28 12.45 18.52 -16.64
C PRO A 28 12.16 18.20 -15.17
N LYS A 29 11.79 19.19 -14.38
CA LYS A 29 11.36 18.98 -12.98
C LYS A 29 10.11 18.11 -13.00
N PHE A 30 10.24 16.88 -12.55
CA PHE A 30 9.10 15.99 -12.43
C PHE A 30 8.23 16.41 -11.22
N SER A 31 7.01 16.84 -11.50
CA SER A 31 6.00 17.09 -10.48
C SER A 31 4.92 16.02 -10.60
N PRO A 32 4.81 15.09 -9.64
CA PRO A 32 3.82 14.00 -9.71
C PRO A 32 2.39 14.48 -9.45
N VAL A 33 2.21 15.73 -9.09
CA VAL A 33 0.95 16.38 -8.73
C VAL A 33 0.89 17.74 -9.40
N GLY A 34 -0.29 18.17 -9.84
CA GLY A 34 -0.50 19.48 -10.44
C GLY A 34 -0.13 20.63 -9.49
N ALA A 35 0.13 21.82 -10.06
CA ALA A 35 0.59 22.99 -9.31
C ALA A 35 -0.38 23.44 -8.19
N HIS A 36 -1.66 23.13 -8.32
CA HIS A 36 -2.73 23.48 -7.35
C HIS A 36 -3.36 22.23 -6.71
N GLU A 37 -2.69 21.09 -6.81
CA GLU A 37 -3.16 19.83 -6.27
C GLU A 37 -2.28 19.35 -5.11
N ALA A 38 -2.87 18.55 -4.25
CA ALA A 38 -2.23 17.73 -3.25
C ALA A 38 -2.45 16.25 -3.58
N LEU A 39 -1.78 15.37 -2.90
CA LEU A 39 -1.91 13.93 -3.11
C LEU A 39 -2.37 13.25 -1.82
N VAL A 40 -3.50 12.55 -1.87
CA VAL A 40 -3.88 11.59 -0.85
C VAL A 40 -3.35 10.22 -1.26
N ARG A 41 -2.55 9.59 -0.39
CA ARG A 41 -1.98 8.26 -0.62
C ARG A 41 -2.43 7.32 0.47
N LEU A 42 -3.30 6.38 0.13
CA LEU A 42 -3.71 5.28 1.00
C LEU A 42 -2.82 4.07 0.73
N SER A 43 -2.07 3.64 1.74
CA SER A 43 -1.12 2.54 1.59
C SER A 43 -1.05 1.73 2.87
N PHE A 44 -1.29 0.43 2.79
CA PHE A 44 -1.14 -0.46 3.93
C PHE A 44 -0.83 -1.90 3.52
N VAL A 45 -0.30 -2.63 4.48
CA VAL A 45 -0.14 -4.09 4.46
C VAL A 45 -0.76 -4.64 5.75
N HIS A 46 -1.78 -5.47 5.62
CA HIS A 46 -2.51 -5.99 6.77
C HIS A 46 -2.82 -7.48 6.64
N ALA A 47 -2.63 -8.20 7.74
CA ALA A 47 -2.96 -9.62 7.85
C ALA A 47 -4.43 -9.77 8.27
N ALA A 48 -5.32 -9.89 7.30
CA ALA A 48 -6.74 -10.15 7.56
C ALA A 48 -6.94 -11.37 8.46
N PRO A 49 -8.04 -11.45 9.22
CA PRO A 49 -8.37 -12.64 10.01
C PRO A 49 -8.49 -13.88 9.12
N ARG A 50 -8.37 -15.04 9.73
CA ARG A 50 -8.58 -16.31 9.02
C ARG A 50 -10.03 -16.45 8.60
N LYS A 51 -10.27 -17.10 7.46
CA LYS A 51 -11.60 -17.26 6.85
C LYS A 51 -12.50 -18.19 7.67
N ALA A 52 -11.91 -19.13 8.41
CA ALA A 52 -12.61 -19.99 9.33
C ALA A 52 -11.85 -20.15 10.65
N PRO A 53 -12.55 -20.45 11.75
CA PRO A 53 -11.93 -20.68 13.05
C PRO A 53 -11.02 -21.92 13.03
N CYS A 54 -10.09 -21.98 13.97
CA CYS A 54 -9.28 -23.17 14.19
C CYS A 54 -10.15 -24.28 14.78
N ARG A 55 -9.90 -25.51 14.35
CA ARG A 55 -10.52 -26.73 14.87
C ARG A 55 -9.54 -27.44 15.81
N GLU A 56 -10.03 -27.93 16.93
CA GLU A 56 -9.25 -28.83 17.78
C GLU A 56 -9.13 -30.21 17.13
N ARG A 57 -7.93 -30.77 17.15
CA ARG A 57 -7.68 -32.16 16.70
C ARG A 57 -7.93 -33.13 17.81
N SER A 58 -8.58 -34.27 17.49
CA SER A 58 -8.76 -35.35 18.43
C SER A 58 -7.43 -36.03 18.80
N ALA A 59 -7.42 -36.73 19.94
CA ALA A 59 -6.25 -37.50 20.37
C ALA A 59 -5.82 -38.55 19.32
N GLU A 60 -6.78 -39.16 18.62
CA GLU A 60 -6.52 -40.12 17.55
C GLU A 60 -5.87 -39.46 16.32
N GLU A 61 -6.34 -38.27 15.92
CA GLU A 61 -5.74 -37.49 14.83
C GLU A 61 -4.30 -37.11 15.18
N LEU A 62 -4.05 -36.68 16.43
CA LEU A 62 -2.72 -36.33 16.90
C LEU A 62 -1.78 -37.54 16.92
N ALA A 63 -2.26 -38.71 17.30
CA ALA A 63 -1.47 -39.95 17.34
C ALA A 63 -1.01 -40.39 15.94
N ARG A 64 -1.80 -40.09 14.90
CA ARG A 64 -1.47 -40.41 13.49
C ARG A 64 -0.44 -39.46 12.87
N LEU A 65 -0.21 -38.30 13.48
CA LEU A 65 0.77 -37.33 12.98
C LEU A 65 2.17 -37.62 13.49
N ALA A 66 3.17 -37.28 12.68
CA ALA A 66 4.55 -37.32 13.10
C ALA A 66 4.77 -36.41 14.33
N PRO A 67 5.68 -36.73 15.28
CA PRO A 67 5.84 -36.00 16.52
C PRO A 67 6.01 -34.48 16.36
N ASN A 68 6.76 -34.06 15.32
CA ASN A 68 7.01 -32.65 14.99
C ASN A 68 5.81 -31.94 14.33
N MET A 69 4.75 -32.66 13.97
CA MET A 69 3.54 -32.13 13.33
C MET A 69 2.31 -32.17 14.25
N ARG A 70 2.46 -32.60 15.49
CA ARG A 70 1.39 -32.73 16.49
C ARG A 70 0.99 -31.37 17.07
N ALA A 71 0.30 -30.55 16.29
CA ALA A 71 -0.31 -29.33 16.78
C ALA A 71 -1.76 -29.62 17.21
N ALA A 72 -2.13 -29.20 18.42
CA ALA A 72 -3.48 -29.39 18.97
C ALA A 72 -4.57 -28.73 18.12
N LEU A 73 -4.22 -27.60 17.48
CA LEU A 73 -5.12 -26.85 16.64
C LEU A 73 -4.84 -27.05 15.15
N ASP A 74 -5.88 -27.30 14.39
CA ASP A 74 -5.90 -27.27 12.94
C ASP A 74 -6.50 -25.95 12.46
N CYS A 75 -5.64 -25.06 12.01
CA CYS A 75 -6.04 -23.72 11.62
C CYS A 75 -5.98 -23.55 10.11
N PRO A 76 -7.09 -23.22 9.44
CA PRO A 76 -7.04 -22.85 8.03
C PRO A 76 -6.07 -21.68 7.83
N ARG A 77 -5.28 -21.75 6.77
CA ARG A 77 -4.32 -20.67 6.46
C ARG A 77 -4.97 -19.54 5.69
N GLU A 78 -6.01 -19.86 4.92
CA GLU A 78 -6.73 -18.90 4.08
C GLU A 78 -7.28 -17.75 4.91
N ARG A 79 -7.05 -16.52 4.44
CA ARG A 79 -7.49 -15.29 5.09
C ARG A 79 -8.71 -14.70 4.40
N ALA A 80 -9.49 -13.95 5.16
CA ALA A 80 -10.66 -13.24 4.64
C ALA A 80 -10.23 -12.06 3.74
N PRO A 81 -11.04 -11.71 2.72
CA PRO A 81 -10.86 -10.47 1.99
C PRO A 81 -11.18 -9.27 2.88
N LEU A 82 -10.51 -8.14 2.63
CA LEU A 82 -10.78 -6.87 3.28
C LEU A 82 -11.64 -5.99 2.37
N LEU A 83 -12.64 -5.31 2.91
CA LEU A 83 -13.32 -4.22 2.21
C LEU A 83 -12.78 -2.89 2.73
N VAL A 84 -12.32 -2.04 1.80
CA VAL A 84 -11.81 -0.71 2.10
C VAL A 84 -12.64 0.32 1.36
N GLU A 85 -13.02 1.39 2.08
CA GLU A 85 -13.68 2.55 1.53
C GLU A 85 -12.92 3.82 1.90
N LEU A 86 -12.85 4.75 0.95
CA LEU A 86 -12.32 6.09 1.14
C LEU A 86 -13.34 7.09 0.63
N GLU A 87 -13.70 8.03 1.47
CA GLU A 87 -14.56 9.16 1.13
C GLU A 87 -13.77 10.47 1.19
N LEU A 88 -14.04 11.35 0.26
CA LEU A 88 -13.54 12.71 0.20
C LEU A 88 -14.74 13.66 0.15
N ASP A 89 -14.85 14.56 1.12
CA ASP A 89 -15.91 15.57 1.22
C ASP A 89 -17.34 14.97 1.14
N GLY A 90 -17.53 13.79 1.75
CA GLY A 90 -18.79 13.06 1.75
C GLY A 90 -19.04 12.24 0.48
N LYS A 91 -18.14 12.26 -0.51
CA LYS A 91 -18.25 11.47 -1.73
C LYS A 91 -17.36 10.24 -1.64
N LEU A 92 -17.92 9.06 -1.92
CA LEU A 92 -17.16 7.83 -2.02
C LEU A 92 -16.25 7.87 -3.27
N VAL A 93 -14.93 7.87 -3.05
CA VAL A 93 -13.91 7.95 -4.12
C VAL A 93 -13.20 6.62 -4.35
N LEU A 94 -13.22 5.73 -3.36
CA LEU A 94 -12.68 4.38 -3.49
C LEU A 94 -13.54 3.41 -2.70
N ARG A 95 -13.93 2.31 -3.35
CA ARG A 95 -14.45 1.10 -2.70
C ARG A 95 -13.77 -0.10 -3.31
N ARG A 96 -13.04 -0.86 -2.51
CA ARG A 96 -12.24 -1.97 -3.02
C ARG A 96 -12.23 -3.15 -2.09
N VAL A 97 -12.44 -4.34 -2.66
CA VAL A 97 -12.17 -5.60 -1.98
C VAL A 97 -10.71 -5.96 -2.24
N VAL A 98 -9.94 -6.07 -1.17
CA VAL A 98 -8.51 -6.39 -1.21
C VAL A 98 -8.34 -7.85 -0.80
N LEU A 99 -7.84 -8.66 -1.72
CA LEU A 99 -7.62 -10.08 -1.47
C LEU A 99 -6.25 -10.30 -0.81
N PRO A 100 -6.14 -11.27 0.09
CA PRO A 100 -4.86 -11.72 0.61
C PRO A 100 -3.97 -12.25 -0.51
N VAL A 101 -2.68 -11.93 -0.49
CA VAL A 101 -1.71 -12.43 -1.47
C VAL A 101 -1.30 -13.88 -1.15
N GLY A 102 -0.63 -14.52 -2.10
CA GLY A 102 -0.17 -15.90 -1.99
C GLY A 102 -1.07 -16.88 -2.72
N PHE A 103 -0.50 -18.02 -3.10
CA PHE A 103 -1.18 -19.05 -3.91
C PHE A 103 -2.42 -19.64 -3.20
N LYS A 104 -2.39 -19.68 -1.86
CA LYS A 104 -3.50 -20.16 -1.01
C LYS A 104 -4.26 -19.02 -0.33
N GLY A 105 -4.03 -17.77 -0.71
CA GLY A 105 -4.64 -16.62 -0.04
C GLY A 105 -4.30 -16.54 1.45
N ASP A 106 -3.09 -16.92 1.83
CA ASP A 106 -2.63 -17.01 3.22
C ASP A 106 -1.69 -15.87 3.63
N GLY A 107 -1.33 -15.00 2.68
CA GLY A 107 -0.50 -13.83 2.91
C GLY A 107 -1.27 -12.60 3.41
N ASN A 108 -0.60 -11.47 3.44
CA ASN A 108 -1.19 -10.20 3.81
C ASN A 108 -1.98 -9.60 2.66
N ALA A 109 -3.04 -8.86 2.98
CA ALA A 109 -3.71 -8.00 2.01
C ALA A 109 -2.91 -6.69 1.89
N THR A 110 -2.65 -6.26 0.66
CA THR A 110 -1.86 -5.05 0.39
C THR A 110 -2.67 -4.12 -0.50
N LEU A 111 -2.78 -2.86 -0.09
CA LEU A 111 -3.41 -1.81 -0.87
C LEU A 111 -2.45 -0.64 -1.04
N TYR A 112 -2.37 -0.14 -2.27
CA TYR A 112 -1.75 1.12 -2.61
C TYR A 112 -2.67 1.89 -3.55
N HIS A 113 -3.08 3.08 -3.15
CA HIS A 113 -3.93 3.94 -3.95
C HIS A 113 -3.48 5.39 -3.85
N ARG A 114 -3.46 6.08 -4.98
CA ARG A 114 -3.10 7.50 -5.10
C ARG A 114 -4.30 8.25 -5.65
N LEU A 115 -4.65 9.33 -4.98
CA LEU A 115 -5.75 10.19 -5.36
C LEU A 115 -5.25 11.65 -5.38
N PRO A 116 -5.02 12.26 -6.55
CA PRO A 116 -4.83 13.70 -6.65
C PRO A 116 -6.11 14.41 -6.22
N VAL A 117 -5.97 15.44 -5.40
CA VAL A 117 -7.09 16.26 -4.90
C VAL A 117 -6.71 17.74 -5.03
N PRO A 118 -7.64 18.65 -5.22
CA PRO A 118 -7.36 20.07 -5.14
C PRO A 118 -6.68 20.41 -3.81
N ALA A 119 -5.79 21.39 -3.78
CA ALA A 119 -5.28 21.91 -2.52
C ALA A 119 -6.38 22.64 -1.75
N GLY A 120 -6.40 22.53 -0.43
CA GLY A 120 -7.41 23.14 0.43
C GLY A 120 -7.80 22.26 1.59
N LYS A 121 -8.91 22.63 2.23
CA LYS A 121 -9.47 21.92 3.38
C LYS A 121 -10.40 20.81 2.91
N HIS A 122 -10.11 19.56 3.30
CA HIS A 122 -10.88 18.39 2.93
C HIS A 122 -11.26 17.56 4.14
N ARG A 123 -12.47 17.01 4.12
CA ARG A 123 -12.94 16.03 5.07
C ARG A 123 -12.71 14.64 4.45
N ILE A 124 -11.86 13.85 5.07
CA ILE A 124 -11.47 12.52 4.58
C ILE A 124 -11.93 11.48 5.59
N ALA A 125 -12.72 10.51 5.12
CA ALA A 125 -13.12 9.36 5.91
C ALA A 125 -12.59 8.08 5.25
N VAL A 126 -11.98 7.21 6.05
CA VAL A 126 -11.48 5.91 5.61
C VAL A 126 -12.07 4.83 6.51
N ARG A 127 -12.51 3.74 5.88
CA ARG A 127 -13.17 2.61 6.56
C ARG A 127 -12.58 1.30 6.09
N LEU A 128 -12.44 0.36 7.02
CA LEU A 128 -11.99 -0.99 6.72
C LEU A 128 -12.88 -2.00 7.42
N ARG A 129 -13.28 -3.03 6.69
CA ARG A 129 -14.02 -4.18 7.19
C ARG A 129 -13.21 -5.45 6.95
N GLU A 130 -12.99 -6.19 8.04
CA GLU A 130 -12.21 -7.43 8.03
C GLU A 130 -13.10 -8.68 8.01
N ARG A 131 -14.31 -8.57 8.52
CA ARG A 131 -15.22 -9.69 8.71
C ARG A 131 -16.46 -9.52 7.86
N PRO A 132 -17.05 -10.63 7.35
CA PRO A 132 -18.38 -10.59 6.74
C PRO A 132 -19.40 -10.05 7.75
N GLY A 133 -20.30 -9.19 7.30
CA GLY A 133 -21.34 -8.59 8.13
C GLY A 133 -21.65 -7.16 7.74
N GLU A 134 -22.51 -6.53 8.53
CA GLU A 134 -22.83 -5.11 8.41
C GLU A 134 -21.86 -4.28 9.27
N GLY A 135 -21.42 -3.15 8.74
CA GLY A 135 -20.54 -2.21 9.43
C GLY A 135 -19.06 -2.35 9.06
N PHE A 136 -18.25 -1.51 9.70
CA PHE A 136 -16.79 -1.46 9.52
C PHE A 136 -16.11 -1.69 10.87
N ASP A 137 -15.05 -2.48 10.86
CA ASP A 137 -14.27 -2.78 12.07
C ASP A 137 -13.38 -1.57 12.46
N TYR A 138 -12.92 -0.80 11.46
CA TYR A 138 -12.10 0.39 11.66
C TYR A 138 -12.67 1.55 10.84
N VAL A 139 -12.85 2.68 11.49
CA VAL A 139 -13.32 3.92 10.88
C VAL A 139 -12.48 5.07 11.41
N ARG A 140 -11.96 5.89 10.52
CA ARG A 140 -11.33 7.16 10.88
C ARG A 140 -11.76 8.25 9.93
N GLU A 141 -12.07 9.38 10.52
CA GLU A 141 -12.46 10.61 9.81
C GLU A 141 -11.67 11.77 10.36
N GLU A 142 -11.08 12.57 9.48
CA GLU A 142 -10.37 13.79 9.82
C GLU A 142 -10.62 14.87 8.78
N THR A 143 -10.58 16.12 9.25
CA THR A 143 -10.53 17.29 8.39
C THR A 143 -9.10 17.79 8.34
N VAL A 144 -8.51 17.78 7.14
CA VAL A 144 -7.11 18.13 6.92
C VAL A 144 -6.97 19.30 5.95
N GLU A 145 -5.98 20.15 6.18
CA GLU A 145 -5.60 21.24 5.27
C GLU A 145 -4.43 20.77 4.40
N LEU A 146 -4.68 20.65 3.10
CA LEU A 146 -3.71 20.16 2.13
C LEU A 146 -3.14 21.32 1.33
N ALA A 147 -1.88 21.68 1.59
CA ALA A 147 -1.17 22.67 0.77
C ALA A 147 -0.82 22.08 -0.62
N PRO A 148 -0.67 22.93 -1.67
CA PRO A 148 -0.22 22.47 -2.98
C PRO A 148 1.08 21.67 -2.92
N GLY A 149 1.12 20.54 -3.63
CA GLY A 149 2.27 19.64 -3.68
C GLY A 149 2.49 18.78 -2.44
N ARG A 150 1.68 18.93 -1.38
CA ARG A 150 1.77 18.09 -0.18
C ARG A 150 1.17 16.72 -0.40
N VAL A 151 1.69 15.76 0.35
CA VAL A 151 1.22 14.37 0.35
C VAL A 151 0.67 14.05 1.72
N LEU A 152 -0.61 13.69 1.78
CA LEU A 152 -1.21 13.05 2.94
C LEU A 152 -1.04 11.53 2.80
N LEU A 153 -0.32 10.93 3.72
CA LEU A 153 -0.24 9.48 3.83
C LEU A 153 -1.30 8.98 4.82
N ILE A 154 -2.15 8.09 4.34
CA ILE A 154 -3.07 7.30 5.16
C ILE A 154 -2.51 5.89 5.24
N ASP A 155 -2.05 5.52 6.43
CA ASP A 155 -1.49 4.22 6.76
C ASP A 155 -2.44 3.45 7.67
N PHE A 156 -2.29 2.13 7.77
CA PHE A 156 -3.10 1.31 8.67
C PHE A 156 -2.21 0.48 9.60
N VAL A 157 -2.39 0.68 10.90
CA VAL A 157 -1.66 -0.04 11.95
C VAL A 157 -2.67 -0.53 12.99
N ALA A 158 -3.02 -1.82 12.91
CA ALA A 158 -4.04 -2.41 13.78
C ALA A 158 -3.71 -2.24 15.28
N THR A 159 -2.43 -2.34 15.67
CA THR A 159 -1.98 -2.16 17.06
C THR A 159 -2.10 -0.73 17.57
N GLN A 160 -2.27 0.25 16.68
CA GLN A 160 -2.47 1.66 17.02
C GLN A 160 -3.93 2.12 16.82
N GLY A 161 -4.86 1.16 16.72
CA GLY A 161 -6.29 1.46 16.59
C GLY A 161 -6.77 1.69 15.16
N GLY A 162 -5.96 1.38 14.14
CA GLY A 162 -6.41 1.42 12.75
C GLY A 162 -5.68 2.43 11.88
N PHE A 163 -6.41 3.33 11.22
CA PHE A 163 -5.84 4.28 10.27
C PHE A 163 -5.09 5.44 10.94
N LEU A 164 -3.95 5.79 10.37
CA LEU A 164 -3.10 6.91 10.80
C LEU A 164 -2.95 7.90 9.64
N PHE A 165 -3.21 9.18 9.90
CA PHE A 165 -3.04 10.27 8.95
C PHE A 165 -1.73 10.99 9.23
N ARG A 166 -0.87 11.12 8.21
CA ARG A 166 0.45 11.76 8.31
C ARG A 166 0.64 12.74 7.14
N LEU A 167 1.00 13.98 7.46
CA LEU A 167 1.31 15.06 6.52
C LEU A 167 2.81 15.27 6.34
#